data_122476b95df3fa5efe06a8ac7fa5fef1
#
_entry.id   122476b95df3fa5efe06a8ac7fa5fef1
#
_cell.length_a   1.000
_cell.length_b   1.000
_cell.length_c   1.000
_cell.angle_alpha   90.00
_cell.angle_beta   90.00
_cell.angle_gamma   90.00
#
_symmetry.space_group_name_H-M   'P 1'
#
loop_
_entity.id
_entity.type
_entity.pdbx_description
1 polymer ?
#
loop_
_entity_poly.entity_id
_entity_poly.type
_entity_poly.pdbx_seq_one_letter_code
_entity_poly.pdbx_strand_id
1 'polypeptide(L)'
;MSHDIRTPLNGIIGLLEIDRRHADDLQMLSENREKARVAADHQLSFINDILELNKLNDANVVLCEEAFDVRKLIREIKTITEMRAAEDGIQMYIEGDDTELKCPYAVGSPLHIRQIFINIITNAIKYNKPGGVVYYSFKEQVLPDKRAGYEVQIRDTGIGMTEEFLKNIFQPFTQENQDARSVYQGTGLGMPIVKNLIDRMRGTLRIESEAGVGTTVYVSLSLPVADKITSTEHEQKRPEKQVNLAGVKVLLAEDNELNREIAKVLLEDEKMIVTEVCNDCQCFHRGPSADQGSRNE
;
A
#
# COMPACT_ATOMS: atom_id res chain seq x y z
N MET A 1 -2.45 19.63 7.32
CA MET A 1 -3.15 18.45 7.88
C MET A 1 -4.68 18.59 7.90
N SER A 2 -5.32 19.46 8.70
CA SER A 2 -6.81 19.57 8.69
C SER A 2 -7.40 19.99 7.34
N HIS A 3 -6.71 20.83 6.57
CA HIS A 3 -7.15 21.26 5.24
C HIS A 3 -7.08 20.11 4.25
N ASP A 4 -6.04 19.31 4.29
CA ASP A 4 -5.76 18.23 3.35
C ASP A 4 -6.71 17.03 3.56
N ILE A 5 -7.27 16.89 4.77
CA ILE A 5 -8.36 15.97 5.06
C ILE A 5 -9.71 16.51 4.59
N ARG A 6 -9.97 17.80 4.80
CA ARG A 6 -11.27 18.41 4.53
C ARG A 6 -11.58 18.56 3.05
N THR A 7 -10.57 18.89 2.24
CA THR A 7 -10.75 19.16 0.81
C THR A 7 -11.31 17.98 0.04
N PRO A 8 -10.69 16.77 0.05
CA PRO A 8 -11.24 15.61 -0.65
C PRO A 8 -12.59 15.16 -0.07
N LEU A 9 -12.78 15.25 1.25
CA LEU A 9 -14.06 14.91 1.88
C LEU A 9 -15.18 15.81 1.41
N ASN A 10 -14.96 17.14 1.36
CA ASN A 10 -15.93 18.08 0.82
C ASN A 10 -16.20 17.82 -0.68
N GLY A 11 -15.17 17.40 -1.43
CA GLY A 11 -15.32 16.98 -2.82
C GLY A 11 -16.27 15.79 -2.96
N ILE A 12 -16.08 14.74 -2.16
CA ILE A 12 -16.96 13.56 -2.15
C ILE A 12 -18.40 13.97 -1.80
N ILE A 13 -18.59 14.74 -0.72
CA ILE A 13 -19.91 15.22 -0.29
C ILE A 13 -20.58 16.05 -1.40
N GLY A 14 -19.80 16.93 -2.06
CA GLY A 14 -20.31 17.74 -3.18
C GLY A 14 -20.75 16.90 -4.37
N LEU A 15 -19.99 15.88 -4.75
CA LEU A 15 -20.33 14.96 -5.83
C LEU A 15 -21.64 14.18 -5.51
N LEU A 16 -21.76 13.68 -4.28
CA LEU A 16 -22.98 12.98 -3.83
C LEU A 16 -24.21 13.90 -3.82
N GLU A 17 -24.04 15.20 -3.48
CA GLU A 17 -25.15 16.17 -3.53
C GLU A 17 -25.53 16.50 -4.98
N ILE A 18 -24.58 16.54 -5.93
CA ILE A 18 -24.86 16.67 -7.36
C ILE A 18 -25.62 15.46 -7.86
N ASP A 19 -25.20 14.26 -7.51
CA ASP A 19 -25.84 13.00 -7.89
C ASP A 19 -27.30 12.95 -7.42
N ARG A 20 -27.55 13.41 -6.18
CA ARG A 20 -28.91 13.50 -5.63
C ARG A 20 -29.82 14.43 -6.42
N ARG A 21 -29.28 15.52 -6.99
CA ARG A 21 -30.04 16.51 -7.78
C ARG A 21 -30.24 16.09 -9.22
N HIS A 22 -29.37 15.24 -9.75
CA HIS A 22 -29.35 14.80 -11.14
C HIS A 22 -29.47 13.28 -11.26
N ALA A 23 -30.40 12.69 -10.49
CA ALA A 23 -30.53 11.23 -10.38
C ALA A 23 -30.88 10.54 -11.72
N ASP A 24 -31.42 11.26 -12.68
CA ASP A 24 -31.80 10.73 -13.99
C ASP A 24 -30.65 10.75 -15.01
N ASP A 25 -29.51 11.43 -14.72
CA ASP A 25 -28.34 11.48 -15.59
C ASP A 25 -27.35 10.37 -15.26
N LEU A 26 -27.56 9.20 -15.85
CA LEU A 26 -26.75 8.00 -15.59
C LEU A 26 -25.27 8.18 -15.94
N GLN A 27 -24.94 8.99 -16.97
CA GLN A 27 -23.55 9.24 -17.33
C GLN A 27 -22.87 10.10 -16.26
N MET A 28 -23.50 11.21 -15.87
CA MET A 28 -22.98 12.07 -14.78
C MET A 28 -22.82 11.30 -13.48
N LEU A 29 -23.79 10.45 -13.11
CA LEU A 29 -23.70 9.60 -11.93
C LEU A 29 -22.50 8.66 -11.99
N SER A 30 -22.25 8.02 -13.13
CA SER A 30 -21.09 7.13 -13.30
C SER A 30 -19.76 7.87 -13.16
N GLU A 31 -19.65 9.03 -13.81
CA GLU A 31 -18.42 9.87 -13.75
C GLU A 31 -18.20 10.40 -12.32
N ASN A 32 -19.23 10.86 -11.63
CA ASN A 32 -19.12 11.38 -10.28
C ASN A 32 -18.77 10.29 -9.26
N ARG A 33 -19.34 9.09 -9.40
CA ARG A 33 -19.00 7.95 -8.55
C ARG A 33 -17.52 7.58 -8.69
N GLU A 34 -16.98 7.56 -9.92
CA GLU A 34 -15.57 7.29 -10.14
C GLU A 34 -14.68 8.39 -9.53
N LYS A 35 -15.03 9.67 -9.69
CA LYS A 35 -14.32 10.80 -9.05
C LYS A 35 -14.38 10.70 -7.53
N ALA A 36 -15.54 10.35 -6.95
CA ALA A 36 -15.71 10.19 -5.52
C ALA A 36 -14.89 9.01 -4.98
N ARG A 37 -14.83 7.89 -5.72
CA ARG A 37 -14.01 6.72 -5.39
C ARG A 37 -12.53 7.09 -5.36
N VAL A 38 -12.01 7.74 -6.40
CA VAL A 38 -10.61 8.20 -6.46
C VAL A 38 -10.28 9.14 -5.29
N ALA A 39 -11.18 10.07 -4.96
CA ALA A 39 -10.98 10.97 -3.82
C ALA A 39 -10.99 10.23 -2.48
N ALA A 40 -11.85 9.21 -2.31
CA ALA A 40 -11.91 8.37 -1.11
C ALA A 40 -10.64 7.51 -0.94
N ASP A 41 -10.17 6.87 -2.03
CA ASP A 41 -8.95 6.06 -2.03
C ASP A 41 -7.72 6.92 -1.67
N HIS A 42 -7.63 8.13 -2.23
CA HIS A 42 -6.58 9.08 -1.87
C HIS A 42 -6.63 9.46 -0.39
N GLN A 43 -7.84 9.71 0.15
CA GLN A 43 -8.03 10.05 1.56
C GLN A 43 -7.63 8.90 2.48
N LEU A 44 -7.98 7.67 2.12
CA LEU A 44 -7.61 6.47 2.88
C LEU A 44 -6.09 6.27 2.90
N SER A 45 -5.42 6.43 1.75
CA SER A 45 -3.96 6.40 1.66
C SER A 45 -3.32 7.44 2.56
N PHE A 46 -3.84 8.69 2.57
CA PHE A 46 -3.33 9.76 3.41
C PHE A 46 -3.45 9.44 4.92
N ILE A 47 -4.60 8.91 5.34
CA ILE A 47 -4.81 8.51 6.74
C ILE A 47 -3.84 7.39 7.12
N ASN A 48 -3.65 6.39 6.25
CA ASN A 48 -2.73 5.29 6.49
C ASN A 48 -1.28 5.78 6.61
N ASP A 49 -0.84 6.71 5.76
CA ASP A 49 0.49 7.33 5.83
C ASP A 49 0.71 8.05 7.17
N ILE A 50 -0.31 8.80 7.66
CA ILE A 50 -0.24 9.48 8.97
C ILE A 50 -0.14 8.46 10.10
N LEU A 51 -0.97 7.42 10.09
CA LEU A 51 -0.96 6.39 11.13
C LEU A 51 0.37 5.66 11.17
N GLU A 52 0.94 5.39 10.01
CA GLU A 52 2.24 4.75 9.89
C GLU A 52 3.37 5.66 10.36
N LEU A 53 3.40 6.92 9.94
CA LEU A 53 4.38 7.88 10.41
C LEU A 53 4.35 8.01 11.94
N ASN A 54 3.15 8.05 12.53
CA ASN A 54 2.99 8.08 13.98
C ASN A 54 3.51 6.82 14.65
N LYS A 55 3.21 5.64 14.10
CA LYS A 55 3.77 4.36 14.59
C LYS A 55 5.28 4.34 14.47
N LEU A 56 5.83 4.78 13.33
CA LEU A 56 7.28 4.83 13.12
C LEU A 56 8.00 5.86 14.00
N ASN A 57 7.33 6.88 14.51
CA ASN A 57 7.90 7.83 15.47
C ASN A 57 7.95 7.27 16.91
N ASP A 58 7.20 6.21 17.22
CA ASP A 58 7.31 5.53 18.50
C ASP A 58 8.58 4.69 18.53
N ALA A 59 9.49 5.00 19.48
CA ALA A 59 10.77 4.30 19.64
C ALA A 59 10.60 2.81 20.00
N ASN A 60 9.43 2.39 20.52
CA ASN A 60 9.16 1.03 20.94
C ASN A 60 8.65 0.12 19.81
N VAL A 61 8.31 0.68 18.64
CA VAL A 61 7.88 -0.14 17.51
C VAL A 61 9.07 -0.89 16.92
N VAL A 62 9.04 -2.20 17.02
CA VAL A 62 10.01 -3.11 16.39
C VAL A 62 9.47 -3.53 15.04
N LEU A 63 10.30 -3.41 14.01
CA LEU A 63 9.97 -3.96 12.70
C LEU A 63 9.89 -5.49 12.81
N CYS A 64 8.82 -6.08 12.30
CA CYS A 64 8.70 -7.53 12.27
C CYS A 64 9.78 -8.10 11.34
N GLU A 65 10.72 -8.87 11.91
CA GLU A 65 11.78 -9.52 11.16
C GLU A 65 11.40 -10.97 10.88
N GLU A 66 11.34 -11.31 9.61
CA GLU A 66 11.05 -12.67 9.13
C GLU A 66 12.03 -13.07 8.03
N ALA A 67 12.21 -14.37 7.84
CA ALA A 67 12.97 -14.87 6.71
C ALA A 67 12.13 -14.80 5.43
N PHE A 68 12.66 -14.22 4.36
CA PHE A 68 11.93 -14.04 3.10
C PHE A 68 12.81 -14.27 1.87
N ASP A 69 12.20 -14.54 0.71
CA ASP A 69 12.87 -14.63 -0.58
C ASP A 69 12.97 -13.24 -1.23
N VAL A 70 14.18 -12.73 -1.34
CA VAL A 70 14.49 -11.41 -1.94
C VAL A 70 14.07 -11.35 -3.41
N ARG A 71 14.20 -12.46 -4.15
CA ARG A 71 13.79 -12.54 -5.57
C ARG A 71 12.28 -12.38 -5.71
N LYS A 72 11.50 -13.02 -4.81
CA LYS A 72 10.05 -12.88 -4.79
C LYS A 72 9.66 -11.42 -4.54
N LEU A 73 10.30 -10.79 -3.56
CA LEU A 73 10.07 -9.39 -3.22
C LEU A 73 10.39 -8.45 -4.40
N ILE A 74 11.52 -8.65 -5.07
CA ILE A 74 11.90 -7.85 -6.26
C ILE A 74 10.85 -8.01 -7.36
N ARG A 75 10.41 -9.24 -7.66
CA ARG A 75 9.39 -9.49 -8.69
C ARG A 75 8.04 -8.85 -8.36
N GLU A 76 7.63 -8.88 -7.10
CA GLU A 76 6.39 -8.23 -6.65
C GLU A 76 6.47 -6.70 -6.84
N ILE A 77 7.57 -6.08 -6.41
CA ILE A 77 7.80 -4.64 -6.59
C ILE A 77 7.79 -4.29 -8.09
N LYS A 78 8.51 -5.06 -8.90
CA LYS A 78 8.57 -4.89 -10.36
C LYS A 78 7.18 -4.94 -10.98
N THR A 79 6.39 -5.98 -10.69
CA THR A 79 5.04 -6.14 -11.25
C THR A 79 4.14 -4.96 -10.94
N ILE A 80 4.13 -4.50 -9.68
CA ILE A 80 3.30 -3.36 -9.24
C ILE A 80 3.73 -2.07 -9.94
N THR A 81 5.04 -1.83 -10.01
CA THR A 81 5.56 -0.56 -10.52
C THR A 81 5.53 -0.49 -12.06
N GLU A 82 5.74 -1.61 -12.77
CA GLU A 82 5.59 -1.67 -14.23
C GLU A 82 4.14 -1.40 -14.67
N MET A 83 3.16 -1.95 -13.94
CA MET A 83 1.74 -1.68 -14.21
C MET A 83 1.45 -0.18 -14.05
N ARG A 84 1.91 0.43 -12.95
CA ARG A 84 1.72 1.86 -12.70
C ARG A 84 2.41 2.74 -13.75
N ALA A 85 3.65 2.40 -14.13
CA ALA A 85 4.38 3.13 -15.15
C ALA A 85 3.66 3.08 -16.51
N ALA A 86 3.10 1.93 -16.88
CA ALA A 86 2.32 1.78 -18.11
C ALA A 86 1.05 2.65 -18.12
N GLU A 87 0.34 2.73 -16.98
CA GLU A 87 -0.83 3.61 -16.81
C GLU A 87 -0.48 5.09 -17.02
N ASP A 88 0.69 5.52 -16.50
CA ASP A 88 1.16 6.92 -16.60
C ASP A 88 1.99 7.20 -17.88
N GLY A 89 2.16 6.20 -18.77
CA GLY A 89 2.91 6.33 -20.02
C GLY A 89 4.42 6.51 -19.84
N ILE A 90 4.98 5.99 -18.72
CA ILE A 90 6.40 6.05 -18.37
C ILE A 90 7.09 4.74 -18.74
N GLN A 91 8.28 4.83 -19.36
CA GLN A 91 9.08 3.65 -19.67
C GLN A 91 9.95 3.24 -18.46
N MET A 92 9.99 1.93 -18.17
CA MET A 92 10.86 1.40 -17.12
C MET A 92 11.96 0.51 -17.71
N TYR A 93 13.21 0.77 -17.32
CA TYR A 93 14.35 -0.07 -17.61
C TYR A 93 14.93 -0.64 -16.33
N ILE A 94 15.02 -1.96 -16.26
CA ILE A 94 15.48 -2.67 -15.07
C ILE A 94 16.80 -3.36 -15.41
N GLU A 95 17.87 -2.95 -14.70
CA GLU A 95 19.19 -3.57 -14.77
C GLU A 95 19.42 -4.44 -13.54
N GLY A 96 19.84 -5.67 -13.77
CA GLY A 96 20.12 -6.67 -12.75
C GLY A 96 19.20 -7.88 -12.90
N ASP A 97 19.78 -9.03 -12.66
CA ASP A 97 19.08 -10.31 -12.74
C ASP A 97 18.84 -10.83 -11.32
N ASP A 98 17.59 -10.91 -10.92
CA ASP A 98 17.18 -11.47 -9.64
C ASP A 98 17.43 -12.98 -9.54
N THR A 99 17.74 -13.65 -10.67
CA THR A 99 18.07 -15.07 -10.72
C THR A 99 19.51 -15.36 -10.31
N GLU A 100 20.41 -14.38 -10.40
CA GLU A 100 21.84 -14.50 -10.10
C GLU A 100 22.23 -14.19 -8.66
N LEU A 101 21.26 -13.97 -7.75
CA LEU A 101 21.52 -13.67 -6.36
C LEU A 101 22.22 -14.83 -5.64
N LYS A 102 23.37 -14.52 -5.00
CA LYS A 102 24.15 -15.48 -4.19
C LYS A 102 23.47 -15.75 -2.85
N CYS A 103 22.79 -14.75 -2.29
CA CYS A 103 22.07 -14.81 -1.02
C CYS A 103 20.57 -14.49 -1.23
N PRO A 104 19.80 -15.41 -1.85
CA PRO A 104 18.42 -15.13 -2.22
C PRO A 104 17.46 -15.09 -1.03
N TYR A 105 17.89 -15.51 0.16
CA TYR A 105 17.10 -15.50 1.38
C TYR A 105 17.73 -14.58 2.42
N ALA A 106 16.92 -13.67 2.97
CA ALA A 106 17.35 -12.71 3.98
C ALA A 106 16.39 -12.68 5.15
N VAL A 107 16.83 -12.18 6.31
CA VAL A 107 16.00 -11.87 7.46
C VAL A 107 15.79 -10.36 7.52
N GLY A 108 14.55 -9.93 7.62
CA GLY A 108 14.17 -8.53 7.71
C GLY A 108 12.67 -8.35 7.61
N SER A 109 12.22 -7.15 7.29
CA SER A 109 10.80 -6.86 7.11
C SER A 109 10.45 -6.66 5.63
N PRO A 110 9.99 -7.69 4.92
CA PRO A 110 9.67 -7.60 3.48
C PRO A 110 8.54 -6.58 3.21
N LEU A 111 7.60 -6.43 4.14
CA LEU A 111 6.53 -5.44 4.04
C LEU A 111 7.09 -4.02 3.93
N HIS A 112 7.98 -3.63 4.86
CA HIS A 112 8.53 -2.28 4.90
C HIS A 112 9.58 -2.06 3.80
N ILE A 113 10.34 -3.09 3.41
CA ILE A 113 11.26 -3.02 2.26
C ILE A 113 10.46 -2.77 0.98
N ARG A 114 9.36 -3.50 0.77
CA ARG A 114 8.44 -3.27 -0.37
C ARG A 114 7.95 -1.82 -0.37
N GLN A 115 7.52 -1.31 0.76
CA GLN A 115 7.02 0.04 0.90
C GLN A 115 8.07 1.10 0.57
N ILE A 116 9.32 0.95 1.04
CA ILE A 116 10.43 1.85 0.68
C ILE A 116 10.52 1.97 -0.84
N PHE A 117 10.62 0.84 -1.55
CA PHE A 117 10.83 0.86 -3.00
C PHE A 117 9.60 1.28 -3.78
N ILE A 118 8.39 0.88 -3.37
CA ILE A 118 7.16 1.36 -4.00
C ILE A 118 7.07 2.89 -3.86
N ASN A 119 7.32 3.47 -2.69
CA ASN A 119 7.27 4.91 -2.50
C ASN A 119 8.30 5.66 -3.37
N ILE A 120 9.52 5.16 -3.48
CA ILE A 120 10.55 5.80 -4.30
C ILE A 120 10.20 5.69 -5.78
N ILE A 121 9.83 4.49 -6.27
CA ILE A 121 9.55 4.26 -7.69
C ILE A 121 8.27 4.99 -8.12
N THR A 122 7.22 4.98 -7.31
CA THR A 122 5.99 5.72 -7.61
C THR A 122 6.22 7.23 -7.65
N ASN A 123 7.12 7.78 -6.82
CA ASN A 123 7.55 9.17 -6.95
C ASN A 123 8.30 9.40 -8.27
N ALA A 124 9.22 8.52 -8.66
CA ALA A 124 9.95 8.60 -9.91
C ALA A 124 9.05 8.53 -11.16
N ILE A 125 7.94 7.79 -11.08
CA ILE A 125 6.90 7.75 -12.12
C ILE A 125 6.07 9.03 -12.10
N LYS A 126 5.52 9.38 -10.94
CA LYS A 126 4.60 10.49 -10.74
C LYS A 126 5.18 11.86 -11.11
N TYR A 127 6.43 12.12 -10.73
CA TYR A 127 7.14 13.37 -11.02
C TYR A 127 7.98 13.31 -12.28
N ASN A 128 7.70 12.34 -13.16
CA ASN A 128 8.34 12.26 -14.46
C ASN A 128 7.67 13.16 -15.49
N LYS A 129 8.32 13.33 -16.64
CA LYS A 129 7.77 14.02 -17.81
C LYS A 129 6.98 13.01 -18.64
N PRO A 130 5.95 13.42 -19.39
CA PRO A 130 5.27 12.54 -20.34
C PRO A 130 6.26 11.86 -21.28
N GLY A 131 6.20 10.54 -21.39
CA GLY A 131 7.16 9.74 -22.18
C GLY A 131 8.55 9.63 -21.56
N GLY A 132 8.72 10.01 -20.30
CA GLY A 132 9.97 9.89 -19.56
C GLY A 132 10.33 8.46 -19.18
N VAL A 133 11.45 8.33 -18.50
CA VAL A 133 12.06 7.03 -18.21
C VAL A 133 12.38 6.91 -16.72
N VAL A 134 12.21 5.70 -16.17
CA VAL A 134 12.73 5.31 -14.86
C VAL A 134 13.69 4.14 -15.05
N TYR A 135 14.92 4.31 -14.57
CA TYR A 135 15.94 3.27 -14.52
C TYR A 135 15.99 2.72 -13.10
N TYR A 136 15.94 1.41 -12.98
CA TYR A 136 16.10 0.69 -11.73
C TYR A 136 17.28 -0.26 -11.86
N SER A 137 18.27 -0.16 -10.98
CA SER A 137 19.38 -1.12 -10.89
C SER A 137 19.50 -1.68 -9.50
N PHE A 138 19.84 -2.96 -9.44
CA PHE A 138 19.99 -3.72 -8.20
C PHE A 138 21.33 -4.45 -8.20
N LYS A 139 22.07 -4.34 -7.11
CA LYS A 139 23.36 -5.04 -6.91
C LYS A 139 23.40 -5.69 -5.54
N GLU A 140 23.89 -6.91 -5.52
CA GLU A 140 24.15 -7.65 -4.29
C GLU A 140 25.65 -7.72 -4.00
N GLN A 141 26.00 -7.60 -2.73
CA GLN A 141 27.35 -7.84 -2.23
C GLN A 141 27.26 -8.79 -1.03
N VAL A 142 28.00 -9.90 -1.10
CA VAL A 142 28.17 -10.79 0.06
C VAL A 142 29.10 -10.12 1.06
N LEU A 143 28.61 -9.92 2.27
CA LEU A 143 29.34 -9.27 3.36
C LEU A 143 29.85 -10.32 4.36
N PRO A 144 30.84 -9.97 5.24
CA PRO A 144 31.20 -10.78 6.39
C PRO A 144 30.00 -11.05 7.31
N ASP A 145 30.15 -11.97 8.26
CA ASP A 145 29.18 -12.27 9.32
C ASP A 145 27.81 -12.74 8.84
N LYS A 146 27.78 -13.48 7.72
CA LYS A 146 26.53 -13.98 7.11
C LYS A 146 25.53 -12.88 6.81
N ARG A 147 25.97 -11.77 6.27
CA ARG A 147 25.13 -10.68 5.80
C ARG A 147 25.24 -10.51 4.30
N ALA A 148 24.19 -10.01 3.71
CA ALA A 148 24.18 -9.56 2.32
C ALA A 148 23.88 -8.05 2.29
N GLY A 149 24.68 -7.32 1.52
CA GLY A 149 24.45 -5.92 1.18
C GLY A 149 23.65 -5.84 -0.11
N TYR A 150 22.63 -5.01 -0.13
CA TYR A 150 21.80 -4.75 -1.29
C TYR A 150 21.85 -3.27 -1.61
N GLU A 151 22.38 -2.94 -2.79
CA GLU A 151 22.44 -1.58 -3.31
C GLU A 151 21.45 -1.43 -4.43
N VAL A 152 20.55 -0.48 -4.28
CA VAL A 152 19.52 -0.16 -5.27
C VAL A 152 19.69 1.28 -5.71
N GLN A 153 19.68 1.50 -7.02
CA GLN A 153 19.68 2.81 -7.63
C GLN A 153 18.40 2.98 -8.46
N ILE A 154 17.66 4.04 -8.21
CA ILE A 154 16.47 4.42 -8.96
C ILE A 154 16.73 5.80 -9.53
N ARG A 155 16.71 5.94 -10.87
CA ARG A 155 16.95 7.19 -11.58
C ARG A 155 15.76 7.49 -12.49
N ASP A 156 15.24 8.69 -12.42
CA ASP A 156 14.22 9.20 -13.32
C ASP A 156 14.74 10.35 -14.20
N THR A 157 14.00 10.63 -15.27
CA THR A 157 14.23 11.76 -16.18
C THR A 157 13.19 12.87 -15.97
N GLY A 158 12.64 12.94 -14.77
CA GLY A 158 11.53 13.79 -14.41
C GLY A 158 11.86 15.28 -14.29
N ILE A 159 11.04 15.96 -13.52
CA ILE A 159 11.17 17.42 -13.31
C ILE A 159 12.36 17.76 -12.39
N GLY A 160 12.90 16.78 -11.66
CA GLY A 160 13.93 17.01 -10.65
C GLY A 160 13.46 17.90 -9.51
N MET A 161 14.39 18.34 -8.67
CA MET A 161 14.14 19.15 -7.47
C MET A 161 15.15 20.28 -7.34
N THR A 162 14.74 21.39 -6.74
CA THR A 162 15.66 22.48 -6.37
C THR A 162 16.49 22.08 -5.16
N GLU A 163 17.69 22.70 -5.00
CA GLU A 163 18.52 22.46 -3.82
C GLU A 163 17.83 22.80 -2.50
N GLU A 164 16.97 23.84 -2.52
CA GLU A 164 16.20 24.25 -1.35
C GLU A 164 15.19 23.21 -0.94
N PHE A 165 14.45 22.64 -1.89
CA PHE A 165 13.50 21.57 -1.65
C PHE A 165 14.18 20.28 -1.20
N LEU A 166 15.30 19.92 -1.84
CA LEU A 166 16.07 18.72 -1.50
C LEU A 166 16.53 18.70 -0.02
N LYS A 167 16.85 19.84 0.55
CA LYS A 167 17.19 19.97 1.99
C LYS A 167 16.02 19.65 2.91
N ASN A 168 14.80 19.80 2.41
CA ASN A 168 13.55 19.66 3.19
C ASN A 168 12.72 18.43 2.80
N ILE A 169 13.16 17.61 1.85
CA ILE A 169 12.40 16.50 1.29
C ILE A 169 11.94 15.46 2.33
N PHE A 170 12.65 15.35 3.45
CA PHE A 170 12.31 14.44 4.55
C PHE A 170 11.42 15.07 5.62
N GLN A 171 11.06 16.34 5.49
CA GLN A 171 10.12 16.98 6.41
C GLN A 171 8.68 16.59 6.02
N PRO A 172 7.86 16.14 6.98
CA PRO A 172 6.48 15.76 6.70
C PRO A 172 5.68 16.91 6.08
N PHE A 173 4.79 16.58 5.14
CA PHE A 173 3.90 17.51 4.43
C PHE A 173 4.60 18.53 3.52
N THR A 174 5.89 18.35 3.22
CA THR A 174 6.64 19.24 2.34
C THR A 174 6.41 18.86 0.88
N GLN A 175 6.10 19.87 0.04
CA GLN A 175 5.95 19.77 -1.41
C GLN A 175 6.58 20.99 -2.07
N GLU A 176 7.24 20.84 -3.23
CA GLU A 176 8.05 21.87 -3.84
C GLU A 176 7.23 23.07 -4.35
N ASN A 177 6.03 22.84 -4.93
CA ASN A 177 5.17 23.89 -5.48
C ASN A 177 3.71 23.68 -5.05
N GLN A 178 3.04 24.77 -4.67
CA GLN A 178 1.60 24.75 -4.40
C GLN A 178 0.77 24.53 -5.67
N ASP A 179 1.27 24.98 -6.82
CA ASP A 179 0.64 24.76 -8.13
C ASP A 179 0.75 23.29 -8.56
N ALA A 180 1.80 22.58 -8.16
CA ALA A 180 1.94 21.15 -8.35
C ALA A 180 0.91 20.33 -7.56
N ARG A 181 0.30 20.88 -6.50
CA ARG A 181 -0.78 20.21 -5.76
C ARG A 181 -2.02 19.96 -6.60
N SER A 182 -2.25 20.74 -7.64
CA SER A 182 -3.39 20.54 -8.56
C SER A 182 -3.12 19.45 -9.61
N VAL A 183 -1.85 19.23 -9.98
CA VAL A 183 -1.44 18.29 -11.04
C VAL A 183 -0.93 16.98 -10.46
N TYR A 184 -0.15 17.05 -9.35
CA TYR A 184 0.47 15.89 -8.72
C TYR A 184 -0.04 15.75 -7.28
N GLN A 185 -1.18 15.10 -7.10
CA GLN A 185 -1.72 14.80 -5.77
C GLN A 185 -0.77 13.91 -4.97
N GLY A 186 -0.31 14.37 -3.80
CA GLY A 186 0.56 13.61 -2.92
C GLY A 186 0.45 14.09 -1.48
N THR A 187 0.75 13.19 -0.55
CA THR A 187 0.63 13.46 0.90
C THR A 187 1.82 14.26 1.45
N GLY A 188 2.96 14.22 0.75
CA GLY A 188 4.24 14.73 1.27
C GLY A 188 4.79 13.88 2.44
N LEU A 189 4.26 12.66 2.63
CA LEU A 189 4.65 11.75 3.71
C LEU A 189 5.53 10.58 3.22
N GLY A 190 5.50 10.24 1.94
CA GLY A 190 6.21 9.09 1.41
C GLY A 190 7.71 9.11 1.68
N MET A 191 8.41 10.25 1.42
CA MET A 191 9.86 10.34 1.66
C MET A 191 10.25 10.41 3.15
N PRO A 192 9.54 11.10 4.04
CA PRO A 192 9.69 10.95 5.50
C PRO A 192 9.57 9.50 5.98
N ILE A 193 8.58 8.75 5.49
CA ILE A 193 8.39 7.33 5.83
C ILE A 193 9.58 6.51 5.34
N VAL A 194 10.01 6.69 4.08
CA VAL A 194 11.19 6.02 3.50
C VAL A 194 12.43 6.26 4.36
N LYS A 195 12.70 7.51 4.72
CA LYS A 195 13.86 7.88 5.56
C LYS A 195 13.81 7.18 6.91
N ASN A 196 12.67 7.22 7.59
CA ASN A 196 12.50 6.60 8.91
C ASN A 196 12.71 5.07 8.84
N LEU A 197 12.12 4.40 7.84
CA LEU A 197 12.26 2.95 7.64
C LEU A 197 13.71 2.56 7.38
N ILE A 198 14.42 3.29 6.49
CA ILE A 198 15.83 3.01 6.17
C ILE A 198 16.72 3.22 7.39
N ASP A 199 16.50 4.28 8.17
CA ASP A 199 17.26 4.54 9.40
C ASP A 199 17.05 3.44 10.44
N ARG A 200 15.81 2.96 10.62
CA ARG A 200 15.51 1.83 11.52
C ARG A 200 16.15 0.51 11.05
N MET A 201 16.26 0.31 9.75
CA MET A 201 16.98 -0.83 9.17
C MET A 201 18.50 -0.64 9.15
N ARG A 202 19.00 0.49 9.69
CA ARG A 202 20.42 0.86 9.68
C ARG A 202 21.00 0.88 8.27
N GLY A 203 20.18 1.24 7.29
CA GLY A 203 20.56 1.43 5.90
C GLY A 203 21.06 2.85 5.61
N THR A 204 21.37 3.11 4.36
CA THR A 204 21.72 4.45 3.87
C THR A 204 20.81 4.87 2.73
N LEU A 205 20.46 6.15 2.73
CA LEU A 205 19.67 6.80 1.69
C LEU A 205 20.41 8.05 1.22
N ARG A 206 20.67 8.15 -0.09
CA ARG A 206 21.26 9.31 -0.73
C ARG A 206 20.42 9.69 -1.94
N ILE A 207 20.18 10.99 -2.11
CA ILE A 207 19.40 11.54 -3.21
C ILE A 207 20.24 12.59 -3.91
N GLU A 208 20.30 12.51 -5.24
CA GLU A 208 20.87 13.50 -6.13
C GLU A 208 19.76 13.96 -7.08
N SER A 209 19.58 15.26 -7.20
CA SER A 209 18.52 15.80 -8.04
C SER A 209 18.94 17.16 -8.60
N GLU A 210 18.51 17.42 -9.83
CA GLU A 210 18.69 18.69 -10.52
C GLU A 210 17.40 19.08 -11.21
N ALA A 211 16.92 20.30 -10.95
CA ALA A 211 15.68 20.80 -11.52
C ALA A 211 15.73 20.79 -13.06
N GLY A 212 14.70 20.21 -13.69
CA GLY A 212 14.61 20.05 -15.13
C GLY A 212 15.35 18.83 -15.72
N VAL A 213 16.20 18.15 -14.94
CA VAL A 213 17.01 17.00 -15.39
C VAL A 213 16.44 15.66 -14.89
N GLY A 214 16.13 15.56 -13.58
CA GLY A 214 15.59 14.38 -12.94
C GLY A 214 16.20 14.10 -11.58
N THR A 215 15.91 12.92 -11.01
CA THR A 215 16.36 12.53 -9.68
C THR A 215 17.03 11.15 -9.73
N THR A 216 18.02 10.95 -8.87
CA THR A 216 18.62 9.63 -8.62
C THR A 216 18.61 9.36 -7.12
N VAL A 217 18.00 8.25 -6.74
CA VAL A 217 17.91 7.79 -5.34
C VAL A 217 18.77 6.54 -5.20
N TYR A 218 19.66 6.54 -4.19
CA TYR A 218 20.49 5.41 -3.82
C TYR A 218 20.06 4.89 -2.46
N VAL A 219 19.77 3.61 -2.38
CA VAL A 219 19.42 2.91 -1.14
C VAL A 219 20.41 1.77 -0.93
N SER A 220 20.99 1.66 0.27
CA SER A 220 21.79 0.51 0.65
C SER A 220 21.25 -0.09 1.94
N LEU A 221 20.97 -1.39 1.91
CA LEU A 221 20.51 -2.17 3.05
C LEU A 221 21.44 -3.34 3.28
N SER A 222 21.75 -3.64 4.55
CA SER A 222 22.51 -4.83 4.93
C SER A 222 21.62 -5.73 5.78
N LEU A 223 21.33 -6.93 5.28
CA LEU A 223 20.42 -7.87 5.94
C LEU A 223 21.17 -9.16 6.31
N PRO A 224 20.84 -9.80 7.44
CA PRO A 224 21.30 -11.14 7.74
C PRO A 224 20.83 -12.12 6.64
N VAL A 225 21.73 -13.03 6.22
CA VAL A 225 21.38 -14.11 5.29
C VAL A 225 20.60 -15.18 6.05
N ALA A 226 19.45 -15.57 5.52
CA ALA A 226 18.68 -16.71 6.02
C ALA A 226 19.14 -18.00 5.35
N ASP A 227 19.05 -19.11 6.08
CA ASP A 227 19.09 -20.43 5.47
C ASP A 227 17.84 -20.59 4.58
N LYS A 228 17.92 -21.51 3.60
CA LYS A 228 16.79 -21.75 2.67
C LYS A 228 15.49 -21.87 3.45
N ILE A 229 14.55 -20.98 3.15
CA ILE A 229 13.21 -21.07 3.72
C ILE A 229 12.62 -22.41 3.23
N THR A 230 12.54 -23.37 4.13
CA THR A 230 11.67 -24.51 3.92
C THR A 230 10.27 -23.91 3.99
N SER A 231 9.75 -23.52 2.85
CA SER A 231 8.35 -23.08 2.75
C SER A 231 7.53 -24.21 3.37
N THR A 232 7.06 -23.98 4.58
CA THR A 232 5.89 -24.67 5.09
C THR A 232 4.82 -24.32 4.06
N GLU A 233 4.49 -25.30 3.29
CA GLU A 233 3.54 -25.30 2.20
C GLU A 233 2.23 -24.61 2.62
N HIS A 234 2.08 -23.34 2.28
CA HIS A 234 0.76 -22.72 2.19
C HIS A 234 0.65 -21.73 1.02
N GLU A 235 1.57 -21.80 0.04
CA GLU A 235 1.30 -21.22 -1.28
C GLU A 235 1.11 -22.36 -2.31
N GLN A 236 0.14 -23.21 -2.09
CA GLN A 236 -0.55 -23.75 -3.23
C GLN A 236 -1.18 -22.55 -3.96
N LYS A 237 -0.61 -22.19 -5.12
CA LYS A 237 -1.40 -21.55 -6.17
C LYS A 237 -2.58 -22.52 -6.40
N ARG A 238 -3.64 -22.33 -5.63
CA ARG A 238 -4.93 -22.84 -6.09
C ARG A 238 -5.15 -22.14 -7.42
N PRO A 239 -5.33 -22.88 -8.52
CA PRO A 239 -5.84 -22.25 -9.72
C PRO A 239 -7.07 -21.47 -9.25
N GLU A 240 -7.21 -20.23 -9.71
CA GLU A 240 -8.44 -19.44 -9.54
C GLU A 240 -9.58 -20.21 -10.22
N LYS A 241 -10.02 -21.30 -9.59
CA LYS A 241 -11.34 -21.82 -9.85
C LYS A 241 -12.26 -20.73 -9.33
N GLN A 242 -13.04 -20.15 -10.20
CA GLN A 242 -14.22 -19.37 -9.81
C GLN A 242 -14.99 -20.24 -8.81
N VAL A 243 -14.77 -19.97 -7.54
CA VAL A 243 -15.47 -20.68 -6.48
C VAL A 243 -16.90 -20.12 -6.53
N ASN A 244 -17.84 -20.98 -6.92
CA ASN A 244 -19.25 -20.60 -6.84
C ASN A 244 -19.62 -20.49 -5.36
N LEU A 245 -19.83 -19.27 -4.89
CA LEU A 245 -20.17 -18.97 -3.50
C LEU A 245 -21.67 -19.01 -3.23
N ALA A 246 -22.49 -19.28 -4.26
CA ALA A 246 -23.93 -19.33 -4.13
C ALA A 246 -24.40 -20.37 -3.09
N GLY A 247 -25.21 -19.94 -2.14
CA GLY A 247 -25.73 -20.78 -1.06
C GLY A 247 -24.80 -21.04 0.12
N VAL A 248 -23.56 -20.48 0.10
CA VAL A 248 -22.66 -20.54 1.26
C VAL A 248 -23.27 -19.72 2.40
N LYS A 249 -23.36 -20.33 3.59
CA LYS A 249 -23.86 -19.65 4.79
C LYS A 249 -22.73 -18.90 5.48
N VAL A 250 -22.92 -17.59 5.67
CA VAL A 250 -21.93 -16.71 6.31
C VAL A 250 -22.57 -16.07 7.55
N LEU A 251 -21.82 -16.10 8.66
CA LEU A 251 -22.16 -15.34 9.87
C LEU A 251 -21.38 -14.03 9.83
N LEU A 252 -22.08 -12.91 9.70
CA LEU A 252 -21.52 -11.57 9.67
C LEU A 252 -21.59 -10.93 11.05
N ALA A 253 -20.44 -10.69 11.68
CA ALA A 253 -20.31 -10.00 12.95
C ALA A 253 -19.53 -8.69 12.74
N GLU A 254 -20.21 -7.56 12.76
CA GLU A 254 -19.66 -6.22 12.55
C GLU A 254 -20.41 -5.25 13.48
N ASP A 255 -19.68 -4.46 14.23
CA ASP A 255 -20.24 -3.51 15.21
C ASP A 255 -20.74 -2.21 14.56
N ASN A 256 -20.09 -1.78 13.48
CA ASN A 256 -20.51 -0.61 12.73
C ASN A 256 -21.67 -0.93 11.79
N GLU A 257 -22.80 -0.24 11.96
CA GLU A 257 -24.03 -0.48 11.19
C GLU A 257 -23.82 -0.30 9.68
N LEU A 258 -23.11 0.76 9.27
CA LEU A 258 -22.83 1.04 7.86
C LEU A 258 -21.93 -0.04 7.25
N ASN A 259 -20.87 -0.43 7.95
CA ASN A 259 -19.98 -1.50 7.49
C ASN A 259 -20.72 -2.82 7.35
N ARG A 260 -21.59 -3.13 8.30
CA ARG A 260 -22.44 -4.34 8.29
C ARG A 260 -23.38 -4.37 7.10
N GLU A 261 -24.05 -3.23 6.80
CA GLU A 261 -24.93 -3.11 5.64
C GLU A 261 -24.16 -3.30 4.32
N ILE A 262 -23.01 -2.65 4.17
CA ILE A 262 -22.16 -2.79 2.98
C ILE A 262 -21.69 -4.24 2.81
N ALA A 263 -21.16 -4.86 3.87
CA ALA A 263 -20.70 -6.23 3.81
C ALA A 263 -21.82 -7.21 3.47
N LYS A 264 -23.03 -7.01 4.03
CA LYS A 264 -24.21 -7.81 3.72
C LYS A 264 -24.55 -7.75 2.24
N VAL A 265 -24.70 -6.54 1.68
CA VAL A 265 -25.02 -6.35 0.25
C VAL A 265 -23.99 -7.05 -0.64
N LEU A 266 -22.69 -6.87 -0.37
CA LEU A 266 -21.63 -7.50 -1.17
C LEU A 266 -21.65 -9.03 -1.11
N LEU A 267 -21.95 -9.60 0.06
CA LEU A 267 -22.05 -11.05 0.23
C LEU A 267 -23.33 -11.62 -0.42
N GLU A 268 -24.46 -10.89 -0.34
CA GLU A 268 -25.72 -11.26 -0.98
C GLU A 268 -25.64 -11.17 -2.51
N ASP A 269 -24.90 -10.21 -3.07
CA ASP A 269 -24.62 -10.09 -4.50
C ASP A 269 -23.89 -11.33 -5.04
N GLU A 270 -22.98 -11.94 -4.23
CA GLU A 270 -22.34 -13.21 -4.50
C GLU A 270 -23.26 -14.44 -4.23
N LYS A 271 -24.56 -14.19 -3.96
CA LYS A 271 -25.58 -15.21 -3.67
C LYS A 271 -25.30 -16.05 -2.42
N MET A 272 -24.58 -15.49 -1.45
CA MET A 272 -24.38 -16.11 -0.14
C MET A 272 -25.63 -15.90 0.75
N ILE A 273 -25.80 -16.78 1.73
CA ILE A 273 -26.83 -16.66 2.76
C ILE A 273 -26.22 -16.02 4.00
N VAL A 274 -26.53 -14.74 4.23
CA VAL A 274 -25.94 -13.97 5.33
C VAL A 274 -26.83 -14.01 6.56
N THR A 275 -26.21 -14.33 7.71
CA THR A 275 -26.85 -14.19 9.03
C THR A 275 -26.07 -13.14 9.81
N GLU A 276 -26.74 -12.05 10.22
CA GLU A 276 -26.14 -10.97 10.97
C GLU A 276 -26.17 -11.26 12.47
N VAL A 277 -25.07 -10.91 13.17
CA VAL A 277 -25.00 -10.91 14.62
C VAL A 277 -24.64 -9.51 15.09
N CYS A 278 -25.50 -8.93 15.91
CA CYS A 278 -25.20 -7.66 16.56
C CYS A 278 -24.35 -7.90 17.80
N ASN A 279 -23.28 -7.09 17.98
CA ASN A 279 -22.35 -7.23 19.12
C ASN A 279 -22.93 -6.79 20.49
N ASP A 280 -24.23 -6.47 20.56
CA ASP A 280 -24.92 -6.25 21.83
C ASP A 280 -25.06 -7.60 22.55
N CYS A 281 -24.00 -7.90 23.29
CA CYS A 281 -23.76 -9.13 24.03
C CYS A 281 -24.86 -9.49 25.05
N GLN A 282 -25.96 -10.06 24.60
CA GLN A 282 -26.85 -10.86 25.48
C GLN A 282 -27.34 -12.17 24.85
N CYS A 283 -27.02 -12.46 23.59
CA CYS A 283 -27.55 -13.64 22.90
C CYS A 283 -26.72 -14.91 23.03
N PHE A 284 -25.54 -14.89 23.63
CA PHE A 284 -24.67 -16.08 23.73
C PHE A 284 -24.92 -16.96 24.97
N HIS A 285 -25.94 -16.65 25.81
CA HIS A 285 -26.23 -17.43 27.02
C HIS A 285 -27.63 -18.04 27.05
N ARG A 286 -28.15 -18.56 25.94
CA ARG A 286 -29.25 -19.52 25.98
C ARG A 286 -28.91 -20.71 25.10
N GLY A 287 -28.19 -21.66 25.70
CA GLY A 287 -28.22 -23.05 25.25
C GLY A 287 -29.66 -23.60 25.33
N PRO A 288 -30.01 -24.60 24.52
CA PRO A 288 -31.37 -25.15 24.51
C PRO A 288 -31.72 -25.66 25.89
N SER A 289 -32.74 -25.07 26.54
CA SER A 289 -33.34 -25.61 27.75
C SER A 289 -33.92 -26.97 27.42
N ALA A 290 -33.35 -27.98 28.05
CA ALA A 290 -33.90 -29.34 28.04
C ALA A 290 -35.32 -29.28 28.63
N ASP A 291 -36.29 -29.62 27.78
CA ASP A 291 -37.66 -29.85 28.15
C ASP A 291 -37.71 -31.08 29.04
N GLN A 292 -37.88 -30.86 30.35
CA GLN A 292 -38.19 -31.93 31.31
C GLN A 292 -39.72 -32.09 31.30
N GLY A 293 -40.14 -33.07 30.49
CA GLY A 293 -41.50 -33.56 30.55
C GLY A 293 -41.84 -34.08 31.94
N SER A 294 -42.76 -33.38 32.57
CA SER A 294 -43.46 -33.86 33.75
C SER A 294 -44.33 -35.08 33.39
N ARG A 295 -44.01 -36.25 33.94
CA ARG A 295 -45.00 -37.31 34.12
C ARG A 295 -45.59 -37.13 35.49
N ASN A 296 -46.90 -36.86 35.44
CA ASN A 296 -47.77 -37.06 36.60
C ASN A 296 -48.18 -38.54 36.65
N GLU A 297 -48.07 -39.07 37.83
CA GLU A 297 -49.13 -39.74 38.59
C GLU A 297 -49.18 -39.19 39.95
#